data_9d267b826329b04df05292958bd0d69d
#
_entry.id   9d267b826329b04df05292958bd0d69d
#
_cell.length_a   1.000
_cell.length_b   1.000
_cell.length_c   1.000
_cell.angle_alpha   90.00
_cell.angle_beta   90.00
_cell.angle_gamma   90.00
#
_symmetry.space_group_name_H-M   'P 1'
#
loop_
_entity.id
_entity.type
_entity.pdbx_description
1 polymer ?
#
loop_
_entity_poly.entity_id
_entity_poly.type
_entity_poly.pdbx_seq_one_letter_code
_entity_poly.pdbx_strand_id
1 'polypeptide(L)'
;YLVLDEVAFIKPEIWEKVLRAALSDKKGRAMFISTPSGRNHFYEWYQLGKSGDDEEWKSWHFTTADNETIDPKEIEAAKRTLSSFAFKQEYLSSFDNAGSGLFKEEWIKFGEEPKHGSWYIAVDLAGFEDVAKSAGAAKKRLDQTAIAVVKVCDDGTWFVDKIEAGRWDIQTTATKILATIRDYEPLAVGIERGALKNAVLPYLSDLMRKQNCFAHIQDLTHGNKKKADRIIWALQGRFEHGRIMLNCEGDFDEFVDQLLMFPTTNVHDDLVDALAYVDQLATTS
;
A
#
# COMPACT_ATOMS: atom_id res chain seq x y z
N TYR A 1 29.31 16.23 -15.34
CA TYR A 1 27.89 16.45 -15.18
C TYR A 1 27.24 15.13 -14.79
N LEU A 2 26.37 15.14 -13.82
CA LEU A 2 25.65 13.96 -13.32
C LEU A 2 24.14 14.26 -13.32
N VAL A 3 23.34 13.30 -13.76
CA VAL A 3 21.88 13.35 -13.65
C VAL A 3 21.43 12.17 -12.78
N LEU A 4 20.68 12.46 -11.73
CA LEU A 4 19.99 11.46 -10.92
C LEU A 4 18.51 11.59 -11.22
N ASP A 5 17.99 10.56 -11.88
CA ASP A 5 16.57 10.43 -12.16
C ASP A 5 15.88 9.64 -11.06
N GLU A 6 14.60 9.97 -10.79
CA GLU A 6 13.79 9.38 -9.70
C GLU A 6 14.47 9.47 -8.33
N VAL A 7 15.12 10.60 -8.07
CA VAL A 7 15.97 10.77 -6.88
C VAL A 7 15.21 10.69 -5.56
N ALA A 8 13.92 11.00 -5.55
CA ALA A 8 13.07 10.85 -4.36
C ALA A 8 13.03 9.41 -3.81
N PHE A 9 13.34 8.41 -4.67
CA PHE A 9 13.34 6.98 -4.35
C PHE A 9 14.76 6.40 -4.19
N ILE A 10 15.81 7.23 -4.42
CA ILE A 10 17.21 6.85 -4.20
C ILE A 10 17.58 7.16 -2.74
N LYS A 11 18.36 6.28 -2.11
CA LYS A 11 18.85 6.54 -0.75
C LYS A 11 19.78 7.78 -0.71
N PRO A 12 19.56 8.75 0.19
CA PRO A 12 20.33 10.01 0.23
C PRO A 12 21.83 9.79 0.40
N GLU A 13 22.25 8.73 1.09
CA GLU A 13 23.65 8.41 1.30
C GLU A 13 24.42 8.14 -0.01
N ILE A 14 23.75 7.74 -1.07
CA ILE A 14 24.38 7.54 -2.38
C ILE A 14 24.89 8.87 -2.92
N TRP A 15 24.11 9.94 -2.79
CA TRP A 15 24.56 11.28 -3.13
C TRP A 15 25.63 11.77 -2.17
N GLU A 16 25.34 11.76 -0.88
CA GLU A 16 26.16 12.40 0.15
C GLU A 16 27.54 11.76 0.29
N LYS A 17 27.63 10.43 0.24
CA LYS A 17 28.87 9.70 0.53
C LYS A 17 29.64 9.26 -0.71
N VAL A 18 28.97 9.16 -1.87
CA VAL A 18 29.60 8.58 -3.09
C VAL A 18 29.66 9.60 -4.21
N LEU A 19 28.52 10.07 -4.70
CA LEU A 19 28.47 10.82 -5.95
C LEU A 19 28.97 12.25 -5.82
N ARG A 20 28.68 12.90 -4.68
CA ARG A 20 29.16 14.27 -4.41
C ARG A 20 30.69 14.33 -4.39
N ALA A 21 31.32 13.35 -3.75
CA ALA A 21 32.79 13.28 -3.70
C ALA A 21 33.39 13.13 -5.10
N ALA A 22 32.79 12.32 -5.96
CA ALA A 22 33.26 12.12 -7.35
C ALA A 22 33.18 13.38 -8.22
N LEU A 23 32.31 14.34 -7.88
CA LEU A 23 32.19 15.61 -8.61
C LEU A 23 33.16 16.68 -8.11
N SER A 24 33.67 16.55 -6.89
CA SER A 24 34.48 17.59 -6.22
C SER A 24 35.79 17.91 -6.96
N ASP A 25 36.46 16.88 -7.50
CA ASP A 25 37.77 17.07 -8.16
C ASP A 25 37.69 17.94 -9.42
N LYS A 26 36.55 17.98 -10.09
CA LYS A 26 36.37 18.68 -11.39
C LYS A 26 35.33 19.80 -11.32
N LYS A 27 34.94 20.22 -10.12
CA LYS A 27 33.84 21.19 -9.92
C LYS A 27 32.61 20.81 -10.78
N GLY A 28 32.26 19.54 -10.78
CA GLY A 28 31.16 18.98 -11.57
C GLY A 28 29.80 19.51 -11.08
N ARG A 29 28.79 19.37 -11.93
CA ARG A 29 27.41 19.74 -11.62
C ARG A 29 26.54 18.51 -11.56
N ALA A 30 25.52 18.55 -10.73
CA ALA A 30 24.49 17.51 -10.65
C ALA A 30 23.11 18.10 -10.93
N MET A 31 22.24 17.30 -11.52
CA MET A 31 20.81 17.56 -11.68
C MET A 31 20.05 16.42 -11.03
N PHE A 32 19.07 16.76 -10.22
CA PHE A 32 18.18 15.85 -9.53
C PHE A 32 16.79 16.00 -10.15
N ILE A 33 16.23 14.90 -10.65
CA ILE A 33 14.91 14.88 -11.29
C ILE A 33 14.08 13.83 -10.56
N SER A 34 12.86 14.17 -10.19
CA SER A 34 11.92 13.19 -9.63
C SER A 34 10.52 13.77 -9.51
N THR A 35 9.54 12.88 -9.50
CA THR A 35 8.25 13.15 -8.87
C THR A 35 8.45 13.25 -7.35
N PRO A 36 7.77 14.17 -6.66
CA PRO A 36 7.79 14.25 -5.20
C PRO A 36 7.32 12.93 -4.54
N SER A 37 7.89 12.63 -3.39
CA SER A 37 7.44 11.52 -2.54
C SER A 37 7.38 11.98 -1.08
N GLY A 38 6.37 12.80 -0.77
CA GLY A 38 6.27 13.49 0.51
C GLY A 38 7.46 14.40 0.81
N ARG A 39 7.65 14.76 2.08
CA ARG A 39 8.75 15.62 2.53
C ARG A 39 9.98 14.80 2.93
N ASN A 40 10.59 14.14 1.95
CA ASN A 40 11.84 13.38 2.11
C ASN A 40 13.09 14.27 1.81
N HIS A 41 14.26 13.63 1.66
CA HIS A 41 15.52 14.32 1.33
C HIS A 41 15.45 15.14 0.03
N PHE A 42 14.65 14.70 -0.97
CA PHE A 42 14.47 15.47 -2.21
C PHE A 42 13.72 16.77 -1.97
N TYR A 43 12.73 16.77 -1.05
CA TYR A 43 12.08 17.99 -0.60
C TYR A 43 13.06 18.95 0.08
N GLU A 44 13.95 18.44 0.93
CA GLU A 44 14.97 19.26 1.59
C GLU A 44 15.91 19.92 0.56
N TRP A 45 16.37 19.17 -0.43
CA TRP A 45 17.19 19.70 -1.53
C TRP A 45 16.42 20.69 -2.42
N TYR A 46 15.14 20.43 -2.66
CA TYR A 46 14.27 21.38 -3.36
C TYR A 46 14.17 22.70 -2.60
N GLN A 47 14.02 22.67 -1.28
CA GLN A 47 13.96 23.87 -0.45
C GLN A 47 15.29 24.65 -0.45
N LEU A 48 16.44 23.98 -0.45
CA LEU A 48 17.74 24.64 -0.58
C LEU A 48 17.83 25.51 -1.84
N GLY A 49 17.42 24.98 -2.97
CA GLY A 49 17.46 25.76 -4.21
C GLY A 49 16.33 26.78 -4.36
N LYS A 50 15.24 26.63 -3.58
CA LYS A 50 14.11 27.56 -3.58
C LYS A 50 14.33 28.76 -2.66
N SER A 51 15.03 28.56 -1.51
CA SER A 51 15.27 29.61 -0.55
C SER A 51 16.18 30.71 -1.11
N GLY A 52 17.10 30.35 -2.00
CA GLY A 52 18.11 31.26 -2.52
C GLY A 52 19.24 31.59 -1.55
N ASP A 53 19.30 30.94 -0.40
CA ASP A 53 20.34 31.15 0.61
C ASP A 53 21.69 30.55 0.20
N ASP A 54 21.66 29.58 -0.73
CA ASP A 54 22.84 28.90 -1.25
C ASP A 54 22.88 29.06 -2.79
N GLU A 55 23.83 29.86 -3.28
CA GLU A 55 24.00 30.15 -4.72
C GLU A 55 24.35 28.91 -5.55
N GLU A 56 24.87 27.85 -4.91
CA GLU A 56 25.19 26.59 -5.59
C GLU A 56 23.95 25.76 -5.93
N TRP A 57 22.81 26.05 -5.32
CA TRP A 57 21.55 25.32 -5.51
C TRP A 57 20.53 26.15 -6.24
N LYS A 58 19.82 25.48 -7.15
CA LYS A 58 18.67 26.06 -7.85
C LYS A 58 17.60 25.01 -8.08
N SER A 59 16.35 25.35 -7.79
CA SER A 59 15.21 24.46 -7.93
C SER A 59 14.20 24.99 -8.95
N TRP A 60 13.58 24.05 -9.62
CA TRP A 60 12.47 24.30 -10.55
C TRP A 60 11.31 23.38 -10.19
N HIS A 61 10.13 23.81 -10.49
CA HIS A 61 8.91 23.04 -10.26
C HIS A 61 8.08 23.09 -11.55
N PHE A 62 7.66 21.91 -12.00
CA PHE A 62 6.81 21.75 -13.17
C PHE A 62 5.65 20.83 -12.83
N THR A 63 4.51 21.09 -13.40
CA THR A 63 3.33 20.24 -13.34
C THR A 63 3.12 19.55 -14.69
N THR A 64 2.28 18.51 -14.72
CA THR A 64 1.93 17.86 -15.99
C THR A 64 1.29 18.84 -16.99
N ALA A 65 0.58 19.86 -16.48
CA ALA A 65 -0.06 20.90 -17.32
C ALA A 65 0.94 21.86 -18.00
N ASP A 66 2.18 21.94 -17.51
CA ASP A 66 3.24 22.74 -18.14
C ASP A 66 3.80 22.06 -19.40
N ASN A 67 3.44 20.80 -19.65
CA ASN A 67 3.84 20.08 -20.85
C ASN A 67 2.75 20.19 -21.93
N GLU A 68 2.98 21.09 -22.91
CA GLU A 68 2.04 21.38 -24.01
C GLU A 68 1.74 20.16 -24.91
N THR A 69 2.51 19.08 -24.83
CA THR A 69 2.28 17.87 -25.63
C THR A 69 1.24 16.93 -25.01
N ILE A 70 0.88 17.12 -23.75
CA ILE A 70 -0.13 16.30 -23.06
C ILE A 70 -1.52 16.86 -23.30
N ASP A 71 -2.43 16.02 -23.79
CA ASP A 71 -3.83 16.42 -23.99
C ASP A 71 -4.47 16.75 -22.63
N PRO A 72 -5.05 17.95 -22.45
CA PRO A 72 -5.77 18.31 -21.22
C PRO A 72 -6.85 17.29 -20.80
N LYS A 73 -7.43 16.55 -21.76
CA LYS A 73 -8.41 15.51 -21.48
C LYS A 73 -7.82 14.34 -20.68
N GLU A 74 -6.54 14.04 -20.90
CA GLU A 74 -5.83 13.00 -20.11
C GLU A 74 -5.67 13.44 -18.66
N ILE A 75 -5.35 14.71 -18.43
CA ILE A 75 -5.24 15.28 -17.07
C ILE A 75 -6.59 15.23 -16.36
N GLU A 76 -7.67 15.58 -17.06
CA GLU A 76 -9.03 15.51 -16.49
C GLU A 76 -9.49 14.06 -16.26
N ALA A 77 -9.08 13.11 -17.10
CA ALA A 77 -9.34 11.69 -16.91
C ALA A 77 -8.60 11.17 -15.67
N ALA A 78 -7.33 11.51 -15.53
CA ALA A 78 -6.52 11.15 -14.36
C ALA A 78 -7.11 11.72 -13.07
N LYS A 79 -7.55 12.97 -13.08
CA LYS A 79 -8.20 13.63 -11.93
C LYS A 79 -9.48 12.91 -11.46
N ARG A 80 -10.20 12.27 -12.37
CA ARG A 80 -11.42 11.50 -12.04
C ARG A 80 -11.14 10.08 -11.54
N THR A 81 -9.98 9.53 -11.84
CA THR A 81 -9.65 8.14 -11.57
C THR A 81 -8.65 7.95 -10.43
N LEU A 82 -7.75 8.91 -10.25
CA LEU A 82 -6.79 8.90 -9.17
C LEU A 82 -7.37 9.49 -7.88
N SER A 83 -6.79 9.13 -6.73
CA SER A 83 -7.07 9.85 -5.49
C SER A 83 -6.59 11.30 -5.59
N SER A 84 -7.21 12.21 -4.82
CA SER A 84 -6.75 13.60 -4.74
C SER A 84 -5.29 13.70 -4.33
N PHE A 85 -4.82 12.80 -3.47
CA PHE A 85 -3.41 12.73 -3.06
C PHE A 85 -2.50 12.31 -4.22
N ALA A 86 -2.83 11.21 -4.90
CA ALA A 86 -2.07 10.71 -6.03
C ALA A 86 -2.03 11.72 -7.18
N PHE A 87 -3.17 12.36 -7.48
CA PHE A 87 -3.23 13.41 -8.50
C PHE A 87 -2.34 14.60 -8.15
N LYS A 88 -2.38 15.08 -6.90
CA LYS A 88 -1.51 16.17 -6.44
C LYS A 88 -0.03 15.80 -6.56
N GLN A 89 0.34 14.60 -6.15
CA GLN A 89 1.73 14.15 -6.19
C GLN A 89 2.24 14.00 -7.64
N GLU A 90 1.53 13.24 -8.48
CA GLU A 90 2.00 12.85 -9.82
C GLU A 90 1.77 13.93 -10.88
N TYR A 91 0.64 14.68 -10.81
CA TYR A 91 0.26 15.65 -11.84
C TYR A 91 0.58 17.10 -11.45
N LEU A 92 0.54 17.40 -10.16
CA LEU A 92 0.84 18.74 -9.66
C LEU A 92 2.21 18.84 -8.97
N SER A 93 2.98 17.76 -8.95
CA SER A 93 4.31 17.69 -8.34
C SER A 93 4.32 18.20 -6.88
N SER A 94 3.24 17.93 -6.12
CA SER A 94 3.09 18.40 -4.75
C SER A 94 3.94 17.56 -3.78
N PHE A 95 4.62 18.24 -2.85
CA PHE A 95 5.33 17.64 -1.72
C PHE A 95 4.43 17.47 -0.48
N ASP A 96 3.13 17.60 -0.62
CA ASP A 96 2.22 17.42 0.51
C ASP A 96 2.41 16.03 1.13
N ASN A 97 2.51 15.99 2.45
CA ASN A 97 2.49 14.72 3.16
C ASN A 97 1.06 14.19 3.18
N ALA A 98 0.94 12.89 3.14
CA ALA A 98 -0.24 12.21 3.61
C ALA A 98 -0.45 12.58 5.10
N GLY A 99 -1.26 13.60 5.37
CA GLY A 99 -1.60 14.06 6.72
C GLY A 99 -2.78 13.28 7.32
N SER A 100 -3.10 13.53 8.57
CA SER A 100 -4.34 13.03 9.20
C SER A 100 -5.56 13.37 8.35
N GLY A 101 -6.44 12.39 8.09
CA GLY A 101 -7.61 12.56 7.23
C GLY A 101 -7.41 12.09 5.78
N LEU A 102 -6.50 11.14 5.56
CA LEU A 102 -6.32 10.47 4.26
C LEU A 102 -7.56 9.72 3.80
N PHE A 103 -8.29 9.16 4.74
CA PHE A 103 -9.58 8.53 4.51
C PHE A 103 -10.63 9.30 5.32
N LYS A 104 -11.81 9.47 4.74
CA LYS A 104 -12.90 10.20 5.36
C LYS A 104 -14.08 9.26 5.59
N GLU A 105 -14.76 9.44 6.71
CA GLU A 105 -15.94 8.65 7.06
C GLU A 105 -17.02 8.72 5.97
N GLU A 106 -17.21 9.88 5.34
CA GLU A 106 -18.17 10.10 4.26
C GLU A 106 -17.90 9.25 2.98
N TRP A 107 -16.68 8.70 2.83
CA TRP A 107 -16.31 7.82 1.72
C TRP A 107 -16.64 6.37 1.95
N ILE A 108 -16.90 6.00 3.21
CA ILE A 108 -17.21 4.62 3.59
C ILE A 108 -18.66 4.31 3.21
N LYS A 109 -18.84 3.30 2.40
CA LYS A 109 -20.14 2.87 1.93
C LYS A 109 -20.38 1.41 2.30
N PHE A 110 -21.60 1.14 2.70
CA PHE A 110 -22.10 -0.20 2.99
C PHE A 110 -23.12 -0.62 1.95
N GLY A 111 -23.20 -1.90 1.64
CA GLY A 111 -24.15 -2.43 0.68
C GLY A 111 -24.25 -3.94 0.67
N GLU A 112 -25.06 -4.46 -0.23
CA GLU A 112 -25.30 -5.90 -0.42
C GLU A 112 -24.30 -6.50 -1.42
N GLU A 113 -24.09 -7.81 -1.36
CA GLU A 113 -23.20 -8.52 -2.26
C GLU A 113 -23.65 -8.37 -3.73
N PRO A 114 -22.75 -7.92 -4.62
CA PRO A 114 -23.02 -7.86 -6.06
C PRO A 114 -23.16 -9.26 -6.66
N LYS A 115 -24.04 -9.40 -7.66
CA LYS A 115 -24.30 -10.68 -8.34
C LYS A 115 -23.11 -11.18 -9.18
N HIS A 116 -22.31 -10.27 -9.73
CA HIS A 116 -21.22 -10.57 -10.65
C HIS A 116 -19.88 -10.10 -10.08
N GLY A 117 -18.82 -10.85 -10.39
CA GLY A 117 -17.46 -10.57 -9.93
C GLY A 117 -16.75 -11.85 -9.48
N SER A 118 -15.46 -11.73 -9.22
CA SER A 118 -14.63 -12.84 -8.75
C SER A 118 -14.12 -12.57 -7.34
N TRP A 119 -14.07 -13.62 -6.52
CA TRP A 119 -13.55 -13.54 -5.17
C TRP A 119 -12.04 -13.59 -5.14
N TYR A 120 -11.46 -12.78 -4.29
CA TYR A 120 -10.04 -12.72 -3.97
C TYR A 120 -9.84 -12.72 -2.46
N ILE A 121 -8.81 -13.41 -2.00
CA ILE A 121 -8.44 -13.45 -0.60
C ILE A 121 -7.02 -12.91 -0.48
N ALA A 122 -6.79 -11.93 0.38
CA ALA A 122 -5.47 -11.43 0.70
C ALA A 122 -5.16 -11.70 2.18
N VAL A 123 -3.96 -12.22 2.43
CA VAL A 123 -3.49 -12.59 3.76
C VAL A 123 -2.21 -11.85 4.08
N ASP A 124 -2.28 -11.00 5.10
CA ASP A 124 -1.14 -10.35 5.74
C ASP A 124 -0.73 -11.18 6.97
N LEU A 125 0.50 -11.67 6.99
CA LEU A 125 0.97 -12.58 8.03
C LEU A 125 1.77 -11.85 9.10
N ALA A 126 1.30 -11.86 10.33
CA ALA A 126 2.06 -11.36 11.48
C ALA A 126 3.09 -12.38 12.01
N GLY A 127 4.16 -11.86 12.61
CA GLY A 127 5.19 -12.69 13.24
C GLY A 127 4.63 -13.59 14.35
N PHE A 128 4.89 -14.88 14.26
CA PHE A 128 4.58 -15.88 15.30
C PHE A 128 5.62 -15.83 16.45
N GLU A 129 6.03 -14.62 16.89
CA GLU A 129 6.98 -14.54 18.00
C GLU A 129 6.35 -15.10 19.26
N ASP A 130 7.07 -16.05 19.87
CA ASP A 130 6.73 -16.73 21.12
C ASP A 130 6.23 -15.72 22.18
N VAL A 131 4.96 -15.84 22.52
CA VAL A 131 4.31 -15.14 23.64
C VAL A 131 5.06 -15.39 24.97
N ALA A 132 5.95 -16.39 25.00
CA ALA A 132 6.69 -16.81 26.18
C ALA A 132 7.94 -15.97 26.52
N LYS A 133 8.45 -15.14 25.62
CA LYS A 133 9.72 -14.39 25.83
C LYS A 133 9.57 -12.92 26.20
N SER A 134 8.38 -12.35 26.24
CA SER A 134 8.17 -10.91 26.47
C SER A 134 7.59 -10.53 27.84
N ALA A 135 7.81 -11.33 28.88
CA ALA A 135 7.34 -11.01 30.22
C ALA A 135 8.04 -9.80 30.91
N GLY A 136 8.89 -9.08 30.20
CA GLY A 136 9.68 -7.97 30.78
C GLY A 136 9.86 -6.73 29.94
N ALA A 137 9.43 -6.71 28.67
CA ALA A 137 9.51 -5.51 27.84
C ALA A 137 8.12 -4.86 27.76
N ALA A 138 8.06 -3.52 27.81
CA ALA A 138 6.84 -2.74 27.60
C ALA A 138 6.05 -3.36 26.46
N LYS A 139 4.72 -3.59 26.67
CA LYS A 139 3.80 -4.22 25.70
C LYS A 139 3.93 -3.54 24.33
N LYS A 140 4.91 -3.99 23.54
CA LYS A 140 4.92 -3.71 22.11
C LYS A 140 3.64 -4.36 21.58
N ARG A 141 2.75 -3.58 21.03
CA ARG A 141 1.56 -4.11 20.35
C ARG A 141 2.09 -5.06 19.27
N LEU A 142 1.82 -6.34 19.42
CA LEU A 142 2.22 -7.37 18.46
C LEU A 142 1.26 -7.30 17.28
N ASP A 143 1.79 -7.33 16.07
CA ASP A 143 1.01 -7.35 14.83
C ASP A 143 0.09 -8.58 14.79
N GLN A 144 -1.01 -8.48 14.04
CA GLN A 144 -1.99 -9.54 13.90
C GLN A 144 -1.99 -10.06 12.46
N THR A 145 -2.15 -11.38 12.28
CA THR A 145 -2.45 -11.92 10.96
C THR A 145 -3.84 -11.45 10.55
N ALA A 146 -3.97 -10.89 9.35
CA ALA A 146 -5.23 -10.41 8.82
C ALA A 146 -5.59 -11.12 7.51
N ILE A 147 -6.89 -11.40 7.31
CA ILE A 147 -7.45 -12.03 6.12
C ILE A 147 -8.56 -11.13 5.59
N ALA A 148 -8.37 -10.60 4.39
CA ALA A 148 -9.37 -9.81 3.68
C ALA A 148 -10.01 -10.65 2.56
N VAL A 149 -11.34 -10.65 2.48
CA VAL A 149 -12.14 -11.35 1.47
C VAL A 149 -12.90 -10.32 0.66
N VAL A 150 -12.59 -10.26 -0.63
CA VAL A 150 -13.09 -9.20 -1.51
C VAL A 150 -13.61 -9.79 -2.82
N LYS A 151 -14.80 -9.38 -3.23
CA LYS A 151 -15.33 -9.62 -4.57
C LYS A 151 -15.00 -8.43 -5.46
N VAL A 152 -14.21 -8.65 -6.49
CA VAL A 152 -13.91 -7.64 -7.50
C VAL A 152 -14.90 -7.79 -8.64
N CYS A 153 -15.69 -6.75 -8.86
CA CYS A 153 -16.73 -6.72 -9.89
C CYS A 153 -16.14 -6.35 -11.26
N ASP A 154 -16.88 -6.64 -12.33
CA ASP A 154 -16.44 -6.39 -13.71
C ASP A 154 -16.25 -4.88 -14.02
N ASP A 155 -16.90 -3.99 -13.27
CA ASP A 155 -16.73 -2.53 -13.35
C ASP A 155 -15.56 -1.99 -12.51
N GLY A 156 -14.79 -2.88 -11.87
CA GLY A 156 -13.69 -2.55 -10.99
C GLY A 156 -14.09 -2.12 -9.58
N THR A 157 -15.36 -2.20 -9.20
CA THR A 157 -15.82 -2.01 -7.83
C THR A 157 -15.44 -3.20 -6.95
N TRP A 158 -15.02 -2.94 -5.74
CA TRP A 158 -14.71 -3.96 -4.73
C TRP A 158 -15.84 -4.04 -3.71
N PHE A 159 -16.33 -5.25 -3.50
CA PHE A 159 -17.21 -5.57 -2.38
C PHE A 159 -16.39 -6.34 -1.34
N VAL A 160 -16.24 -5.75 -0.17
CA VAL A 160 -15.50 -6.35 0.95
C VAL A 160 -16.49 -7.09 1.81
N ASP A 161 -16.46 -8.42 1.75
CA ASP A 161 -17.40 -9.23 2.52
C ASP A 161 -16.99 -9.32 3.98
N LYS A 162 -15.71 -9.56 4.24
CA LYS A 162 -15.17 -9.54 5.60
C LYS A 162 -13.68 -9.22 5.62
N ILE A 163 -13.24 -8.68 6.74
CA ILE A 163 -11.83 -8.60 7.10
C ILE A 163 -11.72 -9.09 8.54
N GLU A 164 -10.97 -10.15 8.75
CA GLU A 164 -10.72 -10.68 10.10
C GLU A 164 -9.26 -10.62 10.45
N ALA A 165 -8.93 -10.31 11.69
CA ALA A 165 -7.57 -10.37 12.20
C ALA A 165 -7.49 -11.11 13.54
N GLY A 166 -6.31 -11.62 13.83
CA GLY A 166 -6.07 -12.30 15.09
C GLY A 166 -4.65 -12.81 15.23
N ARG A 167 -4.32 -13.20 16.44
CA ARG A 167 -3.05 -13.83 16.78
C ARG A 167 -3.22 -15.33 16.76
N TRP A 168 -3.03 -15.91 15.59
CA TRP A 168 -3.22 -17.34 15.37
C TRP A 168 -1.85 -18.01 15.21
N ASP A 169 -1.74 -19.24 15.67
CA ASP A 169 -0.59 -20.08 15.35
C ASP A 169 -0.62 -20.50 13.87
N ILE A 170 0.46 -21.13 13.42
CA ILE A 170 0.64 -21.55 12.03
C ILE A 170 -0.51 -22.48 11.57
N GLN A 171 -0.91 -23.43 12.42
CA GLN A 171 -1.93 -24.42 12.07
C GLN A 171 -3.31 -23.80 12.01
N THR A 172 -3.64 -22.94 12.97
CA THR A 172 -4.89 -22.18 12.99
C THR A 172 -4.97 -21.24 11.79
N THR A 173 -3.88 -20.54 11.45
CA THR A 173 -3.80 -19.68 10.28
C THR A 173 -4.07 -20.47 9.00
N ALA A 174 -3.39 -21.60 8.80
CA ALA A 174 -3.61 -22.46 7.63
C ALA A 174 -5.06 -22.99 7.55
N THR A 175 -5.64 -23.34 8.70
CA THR A 175 -7.03 -23.83 8.78
C THR A 175 -8.02 -22.72 8.41
N LYS A 176 -7.81 -21.48 8.89
CA LYS A 176 -8.66 -20.34 8.56
C LYS A 176 -8.57 -19.98 7.08
N ILE A 177 -7.37 -19.96 6.50
CA ILE A 177 -7.18 -19.71 5.08
C ILE A 177 -7.94 -20.79 4.26
N LEU A 178 -7.80 -22.07 4.61
CA LEU A 178 -8.51 -23.15 3.89
C LEU A 178 -10.03 -23.04 4.03
N ALA A 179 -10.54 -22.72 5.21
CA ALA A 179 -11.98 -22.51 5.42
C ALA A 179 -12.49 -21.38 4.52
N THR A 180 -11.75 -20.26 4.47
CA THR A 180 -12.08 -19.13 3.60
C THR A 180 -12.03 -19.52 2.11
N ILE A 181 -11.03 -20.31 1.67
CA ILE A 181 -10.95 -20.83 0.30
C ILE A 181 -12.19 -21.66 -0.04
N ARG A 182 -12.60 -22.55 0.86
CA ARG A 182 -13.75 -23.43 0.64
C ARG A 182 -15.06 -22.64 0.55
N ASP A 183 -15.21 -21.62 1.40
CA ASP A 183 -16.47 -20.89 1.54
C ASP A 183 -16.67 -19.88 0.38
N TYR A 184 -15.60 -19.36 -0.23
CA TYR A 184 -15.66 -18.33 -1.28
C TYR A 184 -15.20 -18.78 -2.66
N GLU A 185 -14.53 -19.92 -2.78
CA GLU A 185 -13.98 -20.43 -4.06
C GLU A 185 -13.22 -19.34 -4.86
N PRO A 186 -12.17 -18.70 -4.26
CA PRO A 186 -11.56 -17.52 -4.83
C PRO A 186 -10.79 -17.82 -6.13
N LEU A 187 -10.75 -16.83 -7.03
CA LEU A 187 -9.92 -16.87 -8.23
C LEU A 187 -8.43 -16.93 -7.87
N ALA A 188 -8.02 -16.18 -6.84
CA ALA A 188 -6.67 -16.20 -6.31
C ALA A 188 -6.65 -15.92 -4.80
N VAL A 189 -5.64 -16.49 -4.13
CA VAL A 189 -5.30 -16.21 -2.74
C VAL A 189 -3.90 -15.63 -2.69
N GLY A 190 -3.78 -14.38 -2.29
CA GLY A 190 -2.50 -13.74 -2.07
C GLY A 190 -2.03 -13.95 -0.64
N ILE A 191 -0.78 -14.34 -0.46
CA ILE A 191 -0.14 -14.46 0.85
C ILE A 191 1.16 -13.67 0.81
N GLU A 192 1.36 -12.81 1.82
CA GLU A 192 2.57 -12.03 1.93
C GLU A 192 3.83 -12.90 1.88
N ARG A 193 4.78 -12.48 1.04
CA ARG A 193 6.05 -13.19 0.82
C ARG A 193 6.98 -13.02 2.02
N GLY A 194 7.49 -14.14 2.54
CA GLY A 194 8.48 -14.10 3.63
C GLY A 194 8.62 -15.43 4.35
N ALA A 195 9.36 -15.43 5.45
CA ALA A 195 9.60 -16.61 6.27
C ALA A 195 8.30 -17.22 6.81
N LEU A 196 7.32 -16.36 7.14
CA LEU A 196 6.03 -16.77 7.68
C LEU A 196 5.21 -17.55 6.65
N LYS A 197 5.17 -17.10 5.39
CA LYS A 197 4.54 -17.85 4.30
C LYS A 197 5.16 -19.25 4.18
N ASN A 198 6.49 -19.35 4.22
CA ASN A 198 7.18 -20.63 4.14
C ASN A 198 6.84 -21.56 5.30
N ALA A 199 6.48 -21.03 6.47
CA ALA A 199 6.01 -21.82 7.61
C ALA A 199 4.55 -22.26 7.47
N VAL A 200 3.67 -21.43 6.91
CA VAL A 200 2.24 -21.72 6.77
C VAL A 200 1.95 -22.64 5.58
N LEU A 201 2.63 -22.44 4.45
CA LEU A 201 2.35 -23.15 3.19
C LEU A 201 2.36 -24.68 3.27
N PRO A 202 3.29 -25.34 3.98
CA PRO A 202 3.28 -26.81 4.09
C PRO A 202 2.00 -27.32 4.75
N TYR A 203 1.54 -26.67 5.83
CA TYR A 203 0.28 -27.01 6.50
C TYR A 203 -0.92 -26.77 5.61
N LEU A 204 -0.98 -25.60 4.96
CA LEU A 204 -2.05 -25.26 4.04
C LEU A 204 -2.12 -26.26 2.88
N SER A 205 -0.99 -26.60 2.27
CA SER A 205 -0.91 -27.56 1.17
C SER A 205 -1.36 -28.96 1.57
N ASP A 206 -1.00 -29.40 2.77
CA ASP A 206 -1.46 -30.70 3.30
C ASP A 206 -2.97 -30.70 3.56
N LEU A 207 -3.50 -29.64 4.14
CA LEU A 207 -4.94 -29.45 4.36
C LEU A 207 -5.72 -29.41 3.04
N MET A 208 -5.23 -28.68 2.01
CA MET A 208 -5.83 -28.60 0.67
C MET A 208 -5.93 -30.00 0.04
N ARG A 209 -4.87 -30.82 0.15
CA ARG A 209 -4.88 -32.21 -0.35
C ARG A 209 -5.88 -33.07 0.40
N LYS A 210 -5.88 -33.02 1.74
CA LYS A 210 -6.79 -33.83 2.58
C LYS A 210 -8.24 -33.53 2.34
N GLN A 211 -8.59 -32.27 2.06
CA GLN A 211 -9.96 -31.85 1.83
C GLN A 211 -10.34 -31.75 0.35
N ASN A 212 -9.40 -32.08 -0.55
CA ASN A 212 -9.58 -31.92 -2.00
C ASN A 212 -10.11 -30.51 -2.38
N CYS A 213 -9.58 -29.47 -1.72
CA CYS A 213 -9.95 -28.07 -1.90
C CYS A 213 -8.69 -27.28 -2.27
N PHE A 214 -8.63 -26.76 -3.49
CA PHE A 214 -7.44 -26.10 -4.04
C PHE A 214 -7.74 -24.68 -4.47
N ALA A 215 -6.76 -23.81 -4.31
CA ALA A 215 -6.79 -22.44 -4.80
C ALA A 215 -5.43 -22.04 -5.42
N HIS A 216 -5.45 -21.05 -6.29
CA HIS A 216 -4.24 -20.47 -6.83
C HIS A 216 -3.61 -19.53 -5.80
N ILE A 217 -2.43 -19.92 -5.27
CA ILE A 217 -1.71 -19.14 -4.25
C ILE A 217 -0.68 -18.26 -4.93
N GLN A 218 -0.77 -16.95 -4.72
CA GLN A 218 0.15 -15.94 -5.26
C GLN A 218 1.01 -15.32 -4.15
N ASP A 219 2.21 -14.84 -4.53
CA ASP A 219 3.06 -14.06 -3.65
C ASP A 219 2.62 -12.59 -3.64
N LEU A 220 2.34 -12.06 -2.46
CA LEU A 220 2.20 -10.62 -2.24
C LEU A 220 3.54 -10.03 -1.82
N THR A 221 3.86 -8.85 -2.32
CA THR A 221 5.15 -8.20 -2.05
C THR A 221 4.97 -6.78 -1.56
N HIS A 222 5.87 -6.32 -0.70
CA HIS A 222 5.90 -4.91 -0.30
C HIS A 222 6.37 -3.98 -1.42
N GLY A 223 7.06 -4.51 -2.43
CA GLY A 223 7.75 -3.70 -3.44
C GLY A 223 8.83 -2.82 -2.81
N ASN A 224 9.26 -1.79 -3.54
CA ASN A 224 10.21 -0.79 -3.03
C ASN A 224 9.52 0.41 -2.39
N LYS A 225 8.18 0.42 -2.30
CA LYS A 225 7.40 1.52 -1.72
C LYS A 225 7.28 1.35 -0.20
N LYS A 226 7.19 2.47 0.52
CA LYS A 226 6.83 2.45 1.94
C LYS A 226 5.42 1.86 2.11
N LYS A 227 5.18 1.16 3.20
CA LYS A 227 3.86 0.56 3.52
C LYS A 227 2.72 1.57 3.38
N ALA A 228 2.89 2.76 3.98
CA ALA A 228 1.88 3.81 3.91
C ALA A 228 1.55 4.23 2.47
N ASP A 229 2.57 4.44 1.63
CA ASP A 229 2.36 4.83 0.23
C ASP A 229 1.60 3.74 -0.53
N ARG A 230 1.94 2.46 -0.32
CA ARG A 230 1.25 1.33 -0.94
C ARG A 230 -0.23 1.28 -0.58
N ILE A 231 -0.56 1.45 0.70
CA ILE A 231 -1.95 1.47 1.19
C ILE A 231 -2.72 2.65 0.58
N ILE A 232 -2.14 3.83 0.57
CA ILE A 232 -2.76 5.03 0.00
C ILE A 232 -3.07 4.79 -1.49
N TRP A 233 -2.08 4.32 -2.25
CA TRP A 233 -2.24 4.07 -3.69
C TRP A 233 -3.30 3.02 -3.98
N ALA A 234 -3.36 1.96 -3.18
CA ALA A 234 -4.33 0.89 -3.38
C ALA A 234 -5.77 1.31 -3.02
N LEU A 235 -5.96 2.09 -1.95
CA LEU A 235 -7.28 2.24 -1.33
C LEU A 235 -7.88 3.64 -1.45
N GLN A 236 -7.08 4.71 -1.33
CA GLN A 236 -7.63 6.06 -1.15
C GLN A 236 -8.55 6.47 -2.31
N GLY A 237 -8.09 6.34 -3.55
CA GLY A 237 -8.90 6.70 -4.71
C GLY A 237 -10.17 5.85 -4.86
N ARG A 238 -10.09 4.57 -4.48
CA ARG A 238 -11.26 3.69 -4.51
C ARG A 238 -12.31 4.10 -3.48
N PHE A 239 -11.91 4.44 -2.26
CA PHE A 239 -12.83 4.96 -1.25
C PHE A 239 -13.39 6.33 -1.66
N GLU A 240 -12.53 7.28 -2.07
CA GLU A 240 -12.93 8.63 -2.47
C GLU A 240 -13.96 8.62 -3.61
N HIS A 241 -13.80 7.71 -4.58
CA HIS A 241 -14.72 7.59 -5.71
C HIS A 241 -15.84 6.55 -5.51
N GLY A 242 -15.98 6.03 -4.28
CA GLY A 242 -17.05 5.10 -3.92
C GLY A 242 -16.96 3.75 -4.64
N ARG A 243 -15.74 3.30 -4.96
CA ARG A 243 -15.47 2.01 -5.61
C ARG A 243 -15.14 0.89 -4.63
N ILE A 244 -15.22 1.16 -3.33
CA ILE A 244 -15.18 0.14 -2.28
C ILE A 244 -16.48 0.22 -1.51
N MET A 245 -17.10 -0.93 -1.32
CA MET A 245 -18.34 -1.13 -0.56
C MET A 245 -18.10 -2.23 0.46
N LEU A 246 -18.43 -1.97 1.71
CA LEU A 246 -18.37 -2.93 2.79
C LEU A 246 -19.70 -3.67 2.89
N ASN A 247 -19.69 -4.95 3.25
CA ASN A 247 -20.89 -5.72 3.47
C ASN A 247 -21.71 -5.12 4.62
N CYS A 248 -22.98 -4.78 4.35
CA CYS A 248 -23.87 -4.18 5.36
C CYS A 248 -24.22 -5.14 6.52
N GLU A 249 -24.01 -6.45 6.37
CA GLU A 249 -24.21 -7.45 7.41
C GLU A 249 -22.90 -7.79 8.17
N GLY A 250 -21.75 -7.25 7.72
CA GLY A 250 -20.44 -7.51 8.32
C GLY A 250 -20.11 -6.58 9.49
N ASP A 251 -19.18 -7.03 10.33
CA ASP A 251 -18.59 -6.21 11.40
C ASP A 251 -17.28 -5.58 10.89
N PHE A 252 -17.29 -4.28 10.72
CA PHE A 252 -16.15 -3.50 10.22
C PHE A 252 -15.69 -2.39 11.16
N ASP A 253 -16.17 -2.35 12.39
CA ASP A 253 -15.88 -1.24 13.32
C ASP A 253 -14.37 -1.08 13.52
N GLU A 254 -13.64 -2.16 13.80
CA GLU A 254 -12.18 -2.09 13.96
C GLU A 254 -11.46 -1.70 12.67
N PHE A 255 -11.91 -2.19 11.52
CA PHE A 255 -11.35 -1.81 10.21
C PHE A 255 -11.55 -0.32 9.92
N VAL A 256 -12.74 0.20 10.15
CA VAL A 256 -13.08 1.61 9.95
C VAL A 256 -12.24 2.49 10.86
N ASP A 257 -12.07 2.13 12.12
CA ASP A 257 -11.21 2.85 13.06
C ASP A 257 -9.76 2.88 12.59
N GLN A 258 -9.20 1.74 12.16
CA GLN A 258 -7.85 1.67 11.61
C GLN A 258 -7.71 2.55 10.36
N LEU A 259 -8.70 2.50 9.44
CA LEU A 259 -8.70 3.26 8.19
C LEU A 259 -8.72 4.78 8.43
N LEU A 260 -9.59 5.25 9.32
CA LEU A 260 -9.74 6.68 9.63
C LEU A 260 -8.54 7.24 10.39
N MET A 261 -7.87 6.42 11.19
CA MET A 261 -6.67 6.79 11.93
C MET A 261 -5.37 6.65 11.12
N PHE A 262 -5.43 6.00 9.97
CA PHE A 262 -4.24 5.77 9.14
C PHE A 262 -3.68 7.11 8.59
N PRO A 263 -2.36 7.37 8.59
CA PRO A 263 -1.22 6.52 8.94
C PRO A 263 -0.63 6.79 10.35
N THR A 264 -1.43 6.79 11.38
CA THR A 264 -0.95 7.08 12.74
C THR A 264 -0.09 5.91 13.28
N THR A 265 1.14 6.19 13.69
CA THR A 265 2.14 5.20 14.10
C THR A 265 1.80 4.39 15.37
N ASN A 266 0.76 4.77 16.10
CA ASN A 266 0.36 4.13 17.36
C ASN A 266 -0.87 3.23 17.23
N VAL A 267 -1.40 3.04 16.03
CA VAL A 267 -2.59 2.22 15.75
C VAL A 267 -2.16 1.06 14.85
N HIS A 268 -2.72 -0.13 15.08
CA HIS A 268 -2.57 -1.25 14.16
C HIS A 268 -3.18 -0.88 12.81
N ASP A 269 -2.55 -1.29 11.72
CA ASP A 269 -3.03 -1.09 10.37
C ASP A 269 -3.12 -2.42 9.58
N ASP A 270 -3.12 -3.54 10.32
CA ASP A 270 -3.08 -4.89 9.75
C ASP A 270 -4.30 -5.18 8.87
N LEU A 271 -5.51 -4.72 9.28
CA LEU A 271 -6.74 -4.89 8.51
C LEU A 271 -6.72 -4.05 7.22
N VAL A 272 -6.21 -2.83 7.31
CA VAL A 272 -6.10 -1.91 6.16
C VAL A 272 -5.05 -2.42 5.18
N ASP A 273 -3.95 -2.97 5.70
CA ASP A 273 -2.87 -3.54 4.89
C ASP A 273 -3.33 -4.80 4.15
N ALA A 274 -4.04 -5.70 4.81
CA ALA A 274 -4.62 -6.88 4.18
C ALA A 274 -5.56 -6.51 3.02
N LEU A 275 -6.42 -5.49 3.20
CA LEU A 275 -7.29 -5.00 2.12
C LEU A 275 -6.46 -4.40 0.97
N ALA A 276 -5.42 -3.63 1.27
CA ALA A 276 -4.57 -3.03 0.25
C ALA A 276 -3.86 -4.05 -0.64
N TYR A 277 -3.53 -5.22 -0.11
CA TYR A 277 -2.91 -6.30 -0.87
C TYR A 277 -3.81 -6.87 -1.99
N VAL A 278 -5.12 -6.72 -1.91
CA VAL A 278 -6.06 -7.16 -2.97
C VAL A 278 -5.75 -6.47 -4.30
N ASP A 279 -5.20 -5.26 -4.28
CA ASP A 279 -4.79 -4.54 -5.50
C ASP A 279 -3.81 -5.33 -6.36
N GLN A 280 -2.88 -6.07 -5.73
CA GLN A 280 -1.92 -6.90 -6.46
C GLN A 280 -2.55 -8.12 -7.11
N LEU A 281 -3.68 -8.61 -6.60
CA LEU A 281 -4.40 -9.77 -7.14
C LEU A 281 -5.34 -9.36 -8.27
N ALA A 282 -6.03 -8.24 -8.12
CA ALA A 282 -7.03 -7.76 -9.05
C ALA A 282 -6.44 -7.21 -10.36
N THR A 283 -5.15 -6.78 -10.36
CA THR A 283 -4.47 -6.23 -11.55
C THR A 283 -3.79 -7.29 -12.41
N THR A 284 -3.67 -8.52 -11.94
CA THR A 284 -2.99 -9.63 -12.66
C THR A 284 -3.95 -10.59 -13.37
N SER A 285 -5.25 -10.33 -13.33
CA SER A 285 -6.30 -11.17 -13.94
C SER A 285 -6.81 -10.63 -15.28
#